data_cadd7bfa99fce20696f5e1585650e451
#
_entry.id   cadd7bfa99fce20696f5e1585650e451
#
_cell.length_a   1.000
_cell.length_b   1.000
_cell.length_c   1.000
_cell.angle_alpha   90.00
_cell.angle_beta   90.00
_cell.angle_gamma   90.00
#
_symmetry.space_group_name_H-M   'P 1'
#
loop_
_entity.id
_entity.type
_entity.pdbx_description
1 polymer ?
#
loop_
_entity_poly.entity_id
_entity_poly.type
_entity_poly.pdbx_seq_one_letter_code
_entity_poly.pdbx_strand_id
1 'polypeptide(L)'
;MDQPIFILGALREEINLIRKLMNVKEQLKAGHADVWVGSWERVSIVLVRTGMGKDCALSGLKGVLSRTVPALVLSIGYAGGLDLRLKVGDLVVADKVLEIDQAATFSKSYLVNPQQPDLFERLTSQKKIMIYKGTLLTVNQVISDSSAKQELGSSHKALAVDMETSSIIGHCIEKKIPFVSVRAISDTMEQSLINTSSFVDGEGKVSKIKAGWYAATHPSAIKNLISLRSQSQKATANLTEILGVFLRTF
;
A
#
# COMPACT_ATOMS: atom_id res chain seq x y z
N MET A 1 28.36 -5.06 -5.50
CA MET A 1 27.35 -4.69 -4.48
C MET A 1 26.01 -5.22 -4.96
N ASP A 2 25.31 -5.95 -4.12
CA ASP A 2 24.01 -6.46 -4.48
C ASP A 2 23.02 -5.30 -4.69
N GLN A 3 22.20 -5.40 -5.73
CA GLN A 3 21.20 -4.38 -6.03
C GLN A 3 20.18 -4.32 -4.87
N PRO A 4 19.81 -3.12 -4.37
CA PRO A 4 18.89 -3.01 -3.25
C PRO A 4 17.46 -3.39 -3.65
N ILE A 5 16.66 -3.78 -2.67
CA ILE A 5 15.20 -3.84 -2.81
C ILE A 5 14.63 -2.47 -2.48
N PHE A 6 13.80 -1.93 -3.38
CA PHE A 6 13.03 -0.72 -3.09
C PHE A 6 11.71 -1.09 -2.44
N ILE A 7 11.40 -0.49 -1.30
CA ILE A 7 10.11 -0.64 -0.61
C ILE A 7 9.43 0.73 -0.64
N LEU A 8 8.31 0.83 -1.34
CA LEU A 8 7.54 2.06 -1.49
C LEU A 8 6.22 1.96 -0.72
N GLY A 9 5.97 2.92 0.17
CA GLY A 9 4.69 3.12 0.83
C GLY A 9 4.27 4.59 0.74
N ALA A 10 2.98 4.86 0.71
CA ALA A 10 2.44 6.20 0.57
C ALA A 10 2.48 6.97 1.89
N LEU A 11 2.06 6.34 2.97
CA LEU A 11 1.85 6.97 4.26
C LEU A 11 2.97 6.65 5.26
N ARG A 12 3.13 7.54 6.23
CA ARG A 12 4.08 7.34 7.33
C ARG A 12 3.74 6.09 8.14
N GLU A 13 2.47 5.84 8.36
CA GLU A 13 1.95 4.73 9.14
C GLU A 13 2.31 3.38 8.50
N GLU A 14 2.32 3.29 7.18
CA GLU A 14 2.63 2.07 6.42
C GLU A 14 4.10 1.67 6.55
N ILE A 15 5.00 2.65 6.60
CA ILE A 15 6.45 2.41 6.55
C ILE A 15 7.17 2.55 7.89
N ASN A 16 6.55 3.19 8.88
CA ASN A 16 7.27 3.60 10.11
C ASN A 16 7.79 2.41 10.92
N LEU A 17 7.08 1.28 10.93
CA LEU A 17 7.54 0.08 11.62
C LEU A 17 8.75 -0.54 10.89
N ILE A 18 8.69 -0.62 9.57
CA ILE A 18 9.82 -1.07 8.72
C ILE A 18 11.04 -0.18 8.97
N ARG A 19 10.86 1.15 8.92
CA ARG A 19 11.94 2.10 9.18
C ARG A 19 12.60 1.90 10.53
N LYS A 20 11.83 1.54 11.57
CA LYS A 20 12.37 1.25 12.91
C LYS A 20 13.18 -0.06 12.97
N LEU A 21 12.85 -1.03 12.12
CA LEU A 21 13.54 -2.33 12.04
C LEU A 21 14.78 -2.28 11.15
N MET A 22 14.88 -1.27 10.28
CA MET A 22 16.05 -1.07 9.43
C MET A 22 17.25 -0.55 10.21
N ASN A 23 18.43 -1.01 9.82
CA ASN A 23 19.69 -0.33 10.11
C ASN A 23 19.87 0.78 9.07
N VAL A 24 19.38 1.99 9.38
CA VAL A 24 19.42 3.14 8.47
C VAL A 24 20.82 3.73 8.46
N LYS A 25 21.44 3.82 7.27
CA LYS A 25 22.74 4.41 7.03
C LYS A 25 22.65 5.87 6.57
N GLU A 26 21.61 6.16 5.77
CA GLU A 26 21.43 7.48 5.16
C GLU A 26 19.93 7.81 5.11
N GLN A 27 19.62 9.10 5.28
CA GLN A 27 18.30 9.66 5.05
C GLN A 27 18.43 10.84 4.10
N LEU A 28 17.59 10.87 3.06
CA LEU A 28 17.61 11.91 2.04
C LEU A 28 16.20 12.19 1.51
N LYS A 29 16.10 13.15 0.60
CA LYS A 29 14.89 13.46 -0.15
C LYS A 29 15.08 13.13 -1.64
N ALA A 30 14.02 12.64 -2.27
CA ALA A 30 13.90 12.52 -3.72
C ALA A 30 12.64 13.28 -4.15
N GLY A 31 12.82 14.56 -4.47
CA GLY A 31 11.70 15.50 -4.62
C GLY A 31 10.94 15.66 -3.29
N HIS A 32 9.64 15.38 -3.29
CA HIS A 32 8.81 15.41 -2.08
C HIS A 32 8.89 14.11 -1.25
N ALA A 33 9.42 13.03 -1.82
CA ALA A 33 9.50 11.75 -1.13
C ALA A 33 10.63 11.75 -0.07
N ASP A 34 10.36 11.13 1.08
CA ASP A 34 11.39 10.81 2.06
C ASP A 34 11.99 9.44 1.74
N VAL A 35 13.31 9.33 1.84
CA VAL A 35 14.06 8.13 1.48
C VAL A 35 15.02 7.75 2.60
N TRP A 36 15.01 6.48 2.97
CA TRP A 36 15.96 5.89 3.93
C TRP A 36 16.71 4.76 3.22
N VAL A 37 18.04 4.86 3.23
CA VAL A 37 18.93 3.84 2.68
C VAL A 37 19.58 3.08 3.84
N GLY A 38 19.59 1.77 3.76
CA GLY A 38 20.15 0.93 4.82
C GLY A 38 19.98 -0.55 4.55
N SER A 39 19.80 -1.33 5.60
CA SER A 39 19.56 -2.78 5.50
C SER A 39 18.47 -3.24 6.47
N TRP A 40 17.78 -4.30 6.10
CA TRP A 40 16.84 -5.03 6.93
C TRP A 40 16.97 -6.52 6.61
N GLU A 41 17.02 -7.40 7.62
CA GLU A 41 17.24 -8.85 7.47
C GLU A 41 18.47 -9.16 6.57
N ARG A 42 19.54 -8.34 6.68
CA ARG A 42 20.79 -8.40 5.87
C ARG A 42 20.64 -8.01 4.39
N VAL A 43 19.43 -7.71 3.93
CA VAL A 43 19.16 -7.25 2.57
C VAL A 43 19.36 -5.74 2.50
N SER A 44 19.98 -5.24 1.42
CA SER A 44 20.08 -3.82 1.13
C SER A 44 18.71 -3.26 0.75
N ILE A 45 18.25 -2.22 1.46
CA ILE A 45 16.91 -1.64 1.31
C ILE A 45 17.00 -0.14 1.02
N VAL A 46 16.19 0.30 0.08
CA VAL A 46 15.81 1.71 -0.09
C VAL A 46 14.32 1.82 0.24
N LEU A 47 14.01 2.36 1.41
CA LEU A 47 12.64 2.59 1.88
C LEU A 47 12.20 3.98 1.46
N VAL A 48 11.04 4.10 0.81
CA VAL A 48 10.54 5.36 0.24
C VAL A 48 9.14 5.65 0.77
N ARG A 49 8.94 6.84 1.35
CA ARG A 49 7.63 7.40 1.59
C ARG A 49 7.26 8.33 0.45
N THR A 50 6.36 7.90 -0.40
CA THR A 50 6.03 8.60 -1.63
C THR A 50 5.01 9.73 -1.47
N GLY A 51 4.12 9.67 -0.47
CA GLY A 51 2.87 10.43 -0.44
C GLY A 51 1.75 9.69 -1.18
N MET A 52 0.50 10.12 -0.97
CA MET A 52 -0.69 9.48 -1.53
C MET A 52 -0.89 9.79 -3.01
N GLY A 53 -1.45 8.82 -3.73
CA GLY A 53 -1.90 8.91 -5.10
C GLY A 53 -0.83 8.61 -6.14
N LYS A 54 -1.29 8.35 -7.36
CA LYS A 54 -0.48 7.86 -8.48
C LYS A 54 0.72 8.76 -8.82
N ASP A 55 0.50 10.08 -8.84
CA ASP A 55 1.55 11.03 -9.23
C ASP A 55 2.67 11.10 -8.20
N CYS A 56 2.32 11.12 -6.91
CA CYS A 56 3.28 11.09 -5.81
C CYS A 56 4.09 9.79 -5.82
N ALA A 57 3.41 8.66 -5.99
CA ALA A 57 4.04 7.34 -6.02
C ALA A 57 5.03 7.23 -7.20
N LEU A 58 4.62 7.65 -8.39
CA LEU A 58 5.46 7.63 -9.59
C LEU A 58 6.65 8.58 -9.46
N SER A 59 6.43 9.80 -8.96
CA SER A 59 7.50 10.78 -8.76
C SER A 59 8.54 10.28 -7.75
N GLY A 60 8.10 9.70 -6.62
CA GLY A 60 8.98 9.09 -5.64
C GLY A 60 9.81 7.95 -6.20
N LEU A 61 9.17 7.04 -6.96
CA LEU A 61 9.87 5.95 -7.65
C LEU A 61 10.93 6.46 -8.63
N LYS A 62 10.58 7.39 -9.52
CA LYS A 62 11.52 7.99 -10.48
C LYS A 62 12.70 8.67 -9.79
N GLY A 63 12.43 9.36 -8.68
CA GLY A 63 13.46 10.05 -7.91
C GLY A 63 14.51 9.12 -7.30
N VAL A 64 14.15 7.90 -6.91
CA VAL A 64 15.14 6.91 -6.41
C VAL A 64 15.78 6.11 -7.53
N LEU A 65 15.05 5.83 -8.61
CA LEU A 65 15.59 5.16 -9.80
C LEU A 65 16.68 5.96 -10.52
N SER A 66 16.66 7.29 -10.41
CA SER A 66 17.73 8.13 -10.96
C SER A 66 19.08 7.94 -10.25
N ARG A 67 19.10 7.31 -9.07
CA ARG A 67 20.30 7.12 -8.24
C ARG A 67 20.84 5.69 -8.28
N THR A 68 19.96 4.69 -8.32
CA THR A 68 20.35 3.28 -8.32
C THR A 68 19.24 2.41 -8.92
N VAL A 69 19.62 1.24 -9.42
CA VAL A 69 18.71 0.25 -10.01
C VAL A 69 18.41 -0.81 -8.95
N PRO A 70 17.13 -1.10 -8.63
CA PRO A 70 16.77 -2.12 -7.67
C PRO A 70 16.76 -3.53 -8.28
N ALA A 71 16.98 -4.56 -7.45
CA ALA A 71 16.71 -5.93 -7.79
C ALA A 71 15.18 -6.21 -7.88
N LEU A 72 14.41 -5.49 -7.06
CA LEU A 72 12.95 -5.64 -6.95
C LEU A 72 12.34 -4.35 -6.40
N VAL A 73 11.16 -3.98 -6.91
CA VAL A 73 10.30 -2.95 -6.33
C VAL A 73 9.15 -3.62 -5.61
N LEU A 74 9.06 -3.38 -4.29
CA LEU A 74 7.94 -3.74 -3.42
C LEU A 74 7.05 -2.52 -3.21
N SER A 75 5.85 -2.52 -3.80
CA SER A 75 4.81 -1.52 -3.48
C SER A 75 3.99 -2.05 -2.31
N ILE A 76 4.05 -1.36 -1.19
CA ILE A 76 3.34 -1.75 0.03
C ILE A 76 2.37 -0.68 0.47
N GLY A 77 1.39 -1.05 1.29
CA GLY A 77 0.47 -0.08 1.89
C GLY A 77 -0.86 -0.69 2.28
N TYR A 78 -1.81 0.20 2.58
CA TYR A 78 -3.17 -0.18 2.89
C TYR A 78 -4.02 -0.31 1.63
N ALA A 79 -5.12 -1.07 1.77
CA ALA A 79 -6.15 -1.16 0.76
C ALA A 79 -7.52 -1.37 1.41
N GLY A 80 -8.56 -0.86 0.79
CA GLY A 80 -9.94 -1.21 1.11
C GLY A 80 -10.28 -2.60 0.55
N GLY A 81 -10.89 -3.45 1.37
CA GLY A 81 -11.37 -4.77 0.95
C GLY A 81 -12.57 -4.66 0.01
N LEU A 82 -12.56 -5.42 -1.08
CA LEU A 82 -13.65 -5.53 -2.07
C LEU A 82 -14.28 -6.93 -2.12
N ASP A 83 -13.85 -7.82 -1.25
CA ASP A 83 -14.35 -9.21 -1.15
C ASP A 83 -14.75 -9.49 0.31
N LEU A 84 -15.93 -10.10 0.50
CA LEU A 84 -16.49 -10.42 1.83
C LEU A 84 -15.60 -11.33 2.69
N ARG A 85 -14.73 -12.11 2.06
CA ARG A 85 -13.81 -13.01 2.76
C ARG A 85 -12.71 -12.27 3.51
N LEU A 86 -12.38 -11.06 3.07
CA LEU A 86 -11.25 -10.28 3.60
C LEU A 86 -11.58 -9.64 4.93
N LYS A 87 -10.64 -9.74 5.87
CA LYS A 87 -10.70 -9.13 7.19
C LYS A 87 -9.59 -8.12 7.36
N VAL A 88 -9.79 -7.17 8.25
CA VAL A 88 -8.74 -6.21 8.62
C VAL A 88 -7.47 -6.94 9.06
N GLY A 89 -6.35 -6.58 8.43
CA GLY A 89 -5.04 -7.18 8.64
C GLY A 89 -4.72 -8.36 7.73
N ASP A 90 -5.67 -8.87 6.93
CA ASP A 90 -5.36 -9.79 5.86
C ASP A 90 -4.52 -9.10 4.79
N LEU A 91 -3.71 -9.86 4.07
CA LEU A 91 -2.87 -9.34 3.01
C LEU A 91 -3.38 -9.77 1.64
N VAL A 92 -3.30 -8.85 0.69
CA VAL A 92 -3.56 -9.11 -0.72
C VAL A 92 -2.28 -8.90 -1.50
N VAL A 93 -1.82 -9.92 -2.20
CA VAL A 93 -0.70 -9.86 -3.15
C VAL A 93 -1.29 -9.84 -4.56
N ALA A 94 -0.97 -8.79 -5.30
CA ALA A 94 -1.53 -8.62 -6.63
C ALA A 94 -0.88 -9.59 -7.64
N ASP A 95 -1.68 -10.36 -8.35
CA ASP A 95 -1.32 -11.05 -9.58
C ASP A 95 -1.71 -10.25 -10.83
N LYS A 96 -2.67 -9.35 -10.65
CA LYS A 96 -3.17 -8.43 -11.67
C LYS A 96 -3.50 -7.09 -11.03
N VAL A 97 -3.15 -6.01 -11.71
CA VAL A 97 -3.51 -4.65 -11.32
C VAL A 97 -4.37 -4.03 -12.41
N LEU A 98 -5.54 -3.53 -12.03
CA LEU A 98 -6.44 -2.79 -12.91
C LEU A 98 -6.46 -1.33 -12.50
N GLU A 99 -6.34 -0.43 -13.45
CA GLU A 99 -6.58 0.99 -13.26
C GLU A 99 -7.96 1.34 -13.81
N ILE A 100 -8.77 2.00 -13.00
CA ILE A 100 -10.05 2.55 -13.41
C ILE A 100 -10.08 4.06 -13.18
N ASP A 101 -10.80 4.75 -14.06
CA ASP A 101 -10.97 6.19 -13.98
C ASP A 101 -12.13 6.60 -13.03
N GLN A 102 -12.42 7.90 -12.98
CA GLN A 102 -13.49 8.44 -12.14
C GLN A 102 -14.90 7.98 -12.55
N ALA A 103 -15.08 7.55 -13.80
CA ALA A 103 -16.35 7.02 -14.31
C ALA A 103 -16.46 5.50 -14.09
N ALA A 104 -15.59 4.90 -13.27
CA ALA A 104 -15.43 3.46 -13.08
C ALA A 104 -15.15 2.71 -14.40
N THR A 105 -14.68 3.42 -15.42
CA THR A 105 -14.33 2.86 -16.71
C THR A 105 -12.92 2.27 -16.65
N PHE A 106 -12.76 1.07 -17.18
CA PHE A 106 -11.48 0.40 -17.29
C PHE A 106 -10.50 1.27 -18.12
N SER A 107 -9.33 1.55 -17.58
CA SER A 107 -8.28 2.33 -18.22
C SER A 107 -7.10 1.45 -18.63
N LYS A 108 -6.52 0.71 -17.69
CA LYS A 108 -5.31 -0.11 -17.93
C LYS A 108 -5.32 -1.40 -17.13
N SER A 109 -4.63 -2.42 -17.66
CA SER A 109 -4.41 -3.70 -16.99
C SER A 109 -2.93 -4.08 -17.05
N TYR A 110 -2.43 -4.55 -15.92
CA TYR A 110 -1.06 -5.02 -15.77
C TYR A 110 -1.07 -6.41 -15.14
N LEU A 111 -0.34 -7.36 -15.72
CA LEU A 111 -0.08 -8.67 -15.11
C LEU A 111 1.23 -8.60 -14.33
N VAL A 112 1.22 -9.13 -13.12
CA VAL A 112 2.40 -9.26 -12.28
C VAL A 112 3.07 -10.61 -12.61
N ASN A 113 4.40 -10.64 -12.71
CA ASN A 113 5.12 -11.89 -12.89
C ASN A 113 4.80 -12.82 -11.69
N PRO A 114 4.33 -14.06 -11.92
CA PRO A 114 3.81 -14.94 -10.87
C PRO A 114 4.84 -15.37 -9.84
N GLN A 115 6.13 -15.37 -10.15
CA GLN A 115 7.19 -15.86 -9.26
C GLN A 115 7.15 -15.23 -7.85
N GLN A 116 6.96 -13.92 -7.77
CA GLN A 116 6.97 -13.21 -6.49
C GLN A 116 5.65 -13.36 -5.70
N PRO A 117 4.47 -13.18 -6.32
CA PRO A 117 3.20 -13.51 -5.67
C PRO A 117 3.12 -14.94 -5.13
N ASP A 118 3.60 -15.92 -5.89
CA ASP A 118 3.59 -17.33 -5.48
C ASP A 118 4.51 -17.58 -4.27
N LEU A 119 5.63 -16.85 -4.17
CA LEU A 119 6.48 -16.91 -2.99
C LEU A 119 5.75 -16.40 -1.75
N PHE A 120 5.06 -15.26 -1.82
CA PHE A 120 4.26 -14.74 -0.70
C PHE A 120 3.15 -15.72 -0.27
N GLU A 121 2.49 -16.37 -1.20
CA GLU A 121 1.46 -17.36 -0.90
C GLU A 121 2.00 -18.55 -0.07
N ARG A 122 3.23 -19.00 -0.35
CA ARG A 122 3.90 -20.03 0.45
C ARG A 122 4.26 -19.60 1.87
N LEU A 123 4.41 -18.31 2.13
CA LEU A 123 4.71 -17.80 3.48
C LEU A 123 3.51 -17.87 4.42
N THR A 124 2.28 -18.03 3.90
CA THR A 124 1.05 -18.15 4.69
C THR A 124 1.10 -19.32 5.68
N SER A 125 1.72 -20.44 5.28
CA SER A 125 1.81 -21.65 6.10
C SER A 125 2.64 -21.46 7.38
N GLN A 126 3.46 -20.43 7.46
CA GLN A 126 4.37 -20.18 8.58
C GLN A 126 3.80 -19.22 9.63
N LYS A 127 2.70 -18.52 9.33
CA LYS A 127 2.14 -17.45 10.18
C LYS A 127 0.61 -17.51 10.17
N LYS A 128 -0.02 -16.97 11.24
CA LYS A 128 -1.49 -16.84 11.35
C LYS A 128 -2.04 -15.65 10.54
N ILE A 129 -1.33 -15.22 9.50
CA ILE A 129 -1.72 -14.09 8.65
C ILE A 129 -2.24 -14.68 7.34
N MET A 130 -3.50 -14.33 7.01
CA MET A 130 -4.08 -14.77 5.74
C MET A 130 -3.54 -13.91 4.60
N ILE A 131 -3.07 -14.58 3.55
CA ILE A 131 -2.59 -13.95 2.31
C ILE A 131 -3.46 -14.45 1.17
N TYR A 132 -4.01 -13.52 0.42
CA TYR A 132 -4.81 -13.78 -0.76
C TYR A 132 -4.07 -13.28 -2.00
N LYS A 133 -4.10 -14.04 -3.07
CA LYS A 133 -3.57 -13.63 -4.38
C LYS A 133 -4.73 -13.30 -5.31
N GLY A 134 -4.68 -12.17 -5.98
CA GLY A 134 -5.72 -11.78 -6.93
C GLY A 134 -5.62 -10.35 -7.43
N THR A 135 -6.72 -9.89 -8.05
CA THR A 135 -6.77 -8.58 -8.70
C THR A 135 -6.84 -7.45 -7.68
N LEU A 136 -5.97 -6.45 -7.86
CA LEU A 136 -5.97 -5.17 -7.15
C LEU A 136 -6.49 -4.07 -8.10
N LEU A 137 -7.45 -3.26 -7.64
CA LEU A 137 -7.88 -2.05 -8.34
C LEU A 137 -7.06 -0.86 -7.86
N THR A 138 -6.67 0.02 -8.80
CA THR A 138 -6.15 1.35 -8.46
C THR A 138 -7.13 2.41 -8.96
N VAL A 139 -7.51 3.30 -8.04
CA VAL A 139 -8.46 4.40 -8.26
C VAL A 139 -7.83 5.75 -7.90
N ASN A 140 -8.50 6.86 -8.25
CA ASN A 140 -8.00 8.21 -7.98
C ASN A 140 -8.49 8.80 -6.65
N GLN A 141 -9.40 8.12 -5.95
CA GLN A 141 -10.01 8.61 -4.71
C GLN A 141 -10.33 7.47 -3.76
N VAL A 142 -10.45 7.79 -2.48
CA VAL A 142 -10.86 6.82 -1.46
C VAL A 142 -12.29 6.36 -1.70
N ILE A 143 -12.52 5.06 -1.75
CA ILE A 143 -13.86 4.46 -1.83
C ILE A 143 -14.36 4.25 -0.40
N SER A 144 -15.21 5.14 0.07
CA SER A 144 -15.70 5.16 1.45
C SER A 144 -17.03 4.43 1.64
N ASP A 145 -17.81 4.28 0.59
CA ASP A 145 -19.15 3.68 0.62
C ASP A 145 -19.10 2.16 0.40
N SER A 146 -19.82 1.39 1.22
CA SER A 146 -19.83 -0.07 1.15
C SER A 146 -20.50 -0.60 -0.12
N SER A 147 -21.54 0.07 -0.63
CA SER A 147 -22.19 -0.36 -1.87
C SER A 147 -21.30 -0.14 -3.08
N ALA A 148 -20.54 0.98 -3.11
CA ALA A 148 -19.55 1.22 -4.14
C ALA A 148 -18.40 0.19 -4.10
N LYS A 149 -17.94 -0.21 -2.90
CA LYS A 149 -16.96 -1.29 -2.76
C LYS A 149 -17.49 -2.62 -3.32
N GLN A 150 -18.73 -2.97 -3.00
CA GLN A 150 -19.37 -4.20 -3.49
C GLN A 150 -19.51 -4.20 -5.01
N GLU A 151 -19.93 -3.08 -5.60
CA GLU A 151 -20.04 -2.92 -7.04
C GLU A 151 -18.69 -3.08 -7.73
N LEU A 152 -17.65 -2.39 -7.25
CA LEU A 152 -16.30 -2.49 -7.79
C LEU A 152 -15.73 -3.91 -7.68
N GLY A 153 -15.91 -4.56 -6.53
CA GLY A 153 -15.46 -5.92 -6.30
C GLY A 153 -16.11 -6.92 -7.26
N SER A 154 -17.43 -6.85 -7.43
CA SER A 154 -18.19 -7.76 -8.31
C SER A 154 -17.92 -7.52 -9.79
N SER A 155 -17.94 -6.25 -10.22
CA SER A 155 -17.76 -5.87 -11.64
C SER A 155 -16.37 -6.20 -12.16
N HIS A 156 -15.33 -6.03 -11.34
CA HIS A 156 -13.95 -6.24 -11.74
C HIS A 156 -13.31 -7.53 -11.21
N LYS A 157 -14.06 -8.34 -10.45
CA LYS A 157 -13.56 -9.53 -9.73
C LYS A 157 -12.29 -9.21 -8.92
N ALA A 158 -12.31 -8.07 -8.26
CA ALA A 158 -11.17 -7.54 -7.52
C ALA A 158 -11.27 -7.86 -6.03
N LEU A 159 -10.11 -8.12 -5.41
CA LEU A 159 -10.02 -8.39 -3.98
C LEU A 159 -9.91 -7.10 -3.16
N ALA A 160 -9.20 -6.11 -3.65
CA ALA A 160 -8.92 -4.89 -2.90
C ALA A 160 -8.73 -3.68 -3.82
N VAL A 161 -8.77 -2.48 -3.24
CA VAL A 161 -8.61 -1.21 -3.94
C VAL A 161 -7.59 -0.32 -3.24
N ASP A 162 -6.72 0.30 -4.03
CA ASP A 162 -5.72 1.29 -3.60
C ASP A 162 -5.69 2.53 -4.50
N MET A 163 -4.68 3.39 -4.32
CA MET A 163 -4.57 4.64 -5.07
C MET A 163 -3.21 4.82 -5.78
N GLU A 164 -2.29 3.86 -5.70
CA GLU A 164 -0.89 4.05 -6.13
C GLU A 164 -0.38 2.97 -7.09
N THR A 165 -0.80 1.72 -6.94
CA THR A 165 -0.12 0.55 -7.53
C THR A 165 0.00 0.61 -9.04
N SER A 166 -1.03 1.08 -9.75
CA SER A 166 -1.02 1.09 -11.23
C SER A 166 0.12 1.95 -11.80
N SER A 167 0.41 3.09 -11.18
CA SER A 167 1.48 3.99 -11.64
C SER A 167 2.87 3.40 -11.40
N ILE A 168 3.05 2.68 -10.29
CA ILE A 168 4.32 2.04 -9.95
C ILE A 168 4.58 0.86 -10.89
N ILE A 169 3.61 -0.07 -11.03
CA ILE A 169 3.77 -1.25 -11.89
C ILE A 169 3.95 -0.86 -13.36
N GLY A 170 3.19 0.13 -13.86
CA GLY A 170 3.33 0.60 -15.23
C GLY A 170 4.74 1.07 -15.54
N HIS A 171 5.37 1.81 -14.62
CA HIS A 171 6.75 2.26 -14.78
C HIS A 171 7.76 1.12 -14.61
N CYS A 172 7.53 0.18 -13.69
CA CYS A 172 8.39 -1.00 -13.53
C CYS A 172 8.40 -1.87 -14.79
N ILE A 173 7.24 -2.10 -15.43
CA ILE A 173 7.14 -2.83 -16.69
C ILE A 173 7.92 -2.11 -17.80
N GLU A 174 7.72 -0.80 -17.95
CA GLU A 174 8.46 0.02 -18.93
C GLU A 174 9.98 -0.12 -18.76
N LYS A 175 10.46 -0.14 -17.53
CA LYS A 175 11.89 -0.24 -17.18
C LYS A 175 12.40 -1.68 -17.01
N LYS A 176 11.54 -2.69 -17.20
CA LYS A 176 11.86 -4.12 -17.00
C LYS A 176 12.37 -4.44 -15.58
N ILE A 177 11.83 -3.74 -14.58
CA ILE A 177 12.19 -3.93 -13.18
C ILE A 177 11.21 -4.93 -12.56
N PRO A 178 11.69 -5.97 -11.85
CA PRO A 178 10.82 -6.87 -11.10
C PRO A 178 9.96 -6.11 -10.10
N PHE A 179 8.67 -6.49 -10.01
CA PHE A 179 7.68 -5.78 -9.21
C PHE A 179 6.78 -6.75 -8.45
N VAL A 180 6.43 -6.39 -7.22
CA VAL A 180 5.33 -7.00 -6.48
C VAL A 180 4.58 -5.94 -5.69
N SER A 181 3.27 -6.11 -5.52
CA SER A 181 2.43 -5.30 -4.63
C SER A 181 1.88 -6.17 -3.52
N VAL A 182 2.03 -5.70 -2.28
CA VAL A 182 1.44 -6.30 -1.08
C VAL A 182 0.61 -5.24 -0.36
N ARG A 183 -0.68 -5.50 -0.22
CA ARG A 183 -1.62 -4.61 0.45
C ARG A 183 -2.18 -5.25 1.71
N ALA A 184 -2.17 -4.51 2.82
CA ALA A 184 -2.84 -4.92 4.04
C ALA A 184 -4.23 -4.28 4.11
N ILE A 185 -5.24 -5.09 4.34
CA ILE A 185 -6.62 -4.62 4.42
C ILE A 185 -6.78 -3.74 5.67
N SER A 186 -7.10 -2.48 5.45
CA SER A 186 -7.37 -1.49 6.51
C SER A 186 -8.83 -1.42 6.89
N ASP A 187 -9.72 -1.71 5.94
CA ASP A 187 -11.17 -1.66 6.08
C ASP A 187 -11.83 -2.70 5.19
N THR A 188 -12.88 -3.34 5.68
CA THR A 188 -13.59 -4.38 4.94
C THR A 188 -14.59 -3.80 3.96
N MET A 189 -15.11 -4.64 3.07
CA MET A 189 -16.13 -4.25 2.09
C MET A 189 -17.39 -3.69 2.76
N GLU A 190 -17.79 -4.25 3.91
CA GLU A 190 -19.01 -3.84 4.63
C GLU A 190 -18.84 -2.56 5.45
N GLN A 191 -17.59 -2.12 5.68
CA GLN A 191 -17.31 -0.91 6.43
C GLN A 191 -17.40 0.32 5.54
N SER A 192 -18.30 1.23 5.89
CA SER A 192 -18.29 2.59 5.35
C SER A 192 -17.29 3.43 6.13
N LEU A 193 -16.40 4.10 5.42
CA LEU A 193 -15.43 5.02 6.01
C LEU A 193 -16.06 6.41 6.16
N ILE A 194 -15.66 7.12 7.20
CA ILE A 194 -15.95 8.55 7.28
C ILE A 194 -15.24 9.23 6.11
N ASN A 195 -15.96 10.05 5.36
CA ASN A 195 -15.36 10.81 4.28
C ASN A 195 -14.36 11.83 4.85
N THR A 196 -13.10 11.42 4.94
CA THR A 196 -12.00 12.24 5.47
C THR A 196 -11.34 13.09 4.40
N SER A 197 -11.80 13.03 3.15
CA SER A 197 -11.21 13.80 2.04
C SER A 197 -11.18 15.31 2.30
N SER A 198 -12.12 15.82 3.09
CA SER A 198 -12.16 17.23 3.51
C SER A 198 -11.13 17.60 4.60
N PHE A 199 -10.48 16.63 5.23
CA PHE A 199 -9.53 16.83 6.34
C PHE A 199 -8.08 16.53 5.98
N VAL A 200 -7.85 15.88 4.82
CA VAL A 200 -6.52 15.48 4.36
C VAL A 200 -6.06 16.48 3.30
N ASP A 201 -4.84 17.00 3.46
CA ASP A 201 -4.20 17.81 2.43
C ASP A 201 -3.58 16.93 1.33
N GLY A 202 -3.12 17.56 0.24
CA GLY A 202 -2.49 16.86 -0.90
C GLY A 202 -1.20 16.09 -0.54
N GLU A 203 -0.65 16.30 0.68
CA GLU A 203 0.49 15.54 1.21
C GLU A 203 0.06 14.37 2.12
N GLY A 204 -1.23 14.12 2.26
CA GLY A 204 -1.75 13.09 3.16
C GLY A 204 -1.74 13.46 4.65
N LYS A 205 -1.53 14.74 4.98
CA LYS A 205 -1.55 15.21 6.37
C LYS A 205 -2.97 15.55 6.79
N VAL A 206 -3.40 14.93 7.89
CA VAL A 206 -4.69 15.29 8.52
C VAL A 206 -4.55 16.65 9.20
N SER A 207 -5.36 17.61 8.80
CA SER A 207 -5.49 18.88 9.52
C SER A 207 -6.05 18.59 10.92
N LYS A 208 -5.18 18.66 11.94
CA LYS A 208 -5.55 18.40 13.34
C LYS A 208 -6.68 19.33 13.84
N ILE A 209 -6.75 20.54 13.31
CA ILE A 209 -7.76 21.54 13.67
C ILE A 209 -9.12 21.11 13.10
N LYS A 210 -9.20 20.76 11.81
CA LYS A 210 -10.44 20.31 11.17
C LYS A 210 -10.92 18.97 11.75
N ALA A 211 -10.00 18.03 11.98
CA ALA A 211 -10.32 16.75 12.60
C ALA A 211 -10.79 16.90 14.06
N GLY A 212 -10.18 17.81 14.84
CA GLY A 212 -10.59 18.12 16.21
C GLY A 212 -11.98 18.76 16.27
N TRP A 213 -12.28 19.69 15.37
CA TRP A 213 -13.59 20.32 15.30
C TRP A 213 -14.69 19.34 14.88
N TYR A 214 -14.39 18.47 13.90
CA TYR A 214 -15.32 17.42 13.48
C TYR A 214 -15.57 16.39 14.60
N ALA A 215 -14.54 15.98 15.32
CA ALA A 215 -14.68 15.07 16.46
C ALA A 215 -15.52 15.69 17.59
N ALA A 216 -15.37 16.98 17.86
CA ALA A 216 -16.15 17.69 18.88
C ALA A 216 -17.64 17.77 18.51
N THR A 217 -17.96 17.87 17.22
CA THR A 217 -19.35 17.97 16.72
C THR A 217 -19.99 16.62 16.44
N HIS A 218 -19.20 15.53 16.34
CA HIS A 218 -19.66 14.17 16.01
C HIS A 218 -19.05 13.13 16.96
N PRO A 219 -19.61 12.90 18.16
CA PRO A 219 -19.04 11.97 19.15
C PRO A 219 -18.89 10.51 18.64
N SER A 220 -19.77 10.08 17.72
CA SER A 220 -19.66 8.77 17.06
C SER A 220 -18.41 8.64 16.18
N ALA A 221 -17.91 9.76 15.64
CA ALA A 221 -16.70 9.79 14.83
C ALA A 221 -15.45 9.46 15.66
N ILE A 222 -15.42 9.74 16.95
CA ILE A 222 -14.27 9.42 17.83
C ILE A 222 -14.09 7.90 17.92
N LYS A 223 -15.16 7.12 18.11
CA LYS A 223 -15.10 5.66 18.13
C LYS A 223 -14.58 5.11 16.81
N ASN A 224 -15.04 5.66 15.69
CA ASN A 224 -14.61 5.27 14.35
C ASN A 224 -13.12 5.61 14.11
N LEU A 225 -12.63 6.76 14.55
CA LEU A 225 -11.22 7.15 14.44
C LEU A 225 -10.30 6.23 15.28
N ILE A 226 -10.73 5.86 16.49
CA ILE A 226 -9.99 4.91 17.35
C ILE A 226 -9.98 3.52 16.69
N SER A 227 -11.10 3.08 16.14
CA SER A 227 -11.20 1.81 15.41
C SER A 227 -10.28 1.80 14.18
N LEU A 228 -10.32 2.83 13.34
CA LEU A 228 -9.45 2.97 12.18
C LEU A 228 -7.96 2.94 12.55
N ARG A 229 -7.58 3.61 13.64
CA ARG A 229 -6.20 3.57 14.13
C ARG A 229 -5.78 2.17 14.56
N SER A 230 -6.62 1.45 15.29
CA SER A 230 -6.36 0.08 15.71
C SER A 230 -6.26 -0.87 14.51
N GLN A 231 -7.14 -0.70 13.53
CA GLN A 231 -7.16 -1.46 12.27
C GLN A 231 -5.87 -1.24 11.47
N SER A 232 -5.45 0.02 11.32
CA SER A 232 -4.21 0.38 10.63
C SER A 232 -2.98 -0.20 11.35
N GLN A 233 -2.96 -0.21 12.69
CA GLN A 233 -1.87 -0.82 13.46
C GLN A 233 -1.75 -2.33 13.20
N LYS A 234 -2.88 -3.05 13.20
CA LYS A 234 -2.92 -4.48 12.88
C LYS A 234 -2.44 -4.73 11.44
N ALA A 235 -2.94 -3.95 10.48
CA ALA A 235 -2.55 -4.03 9.08
C ALA A 235 -1.03 -3.81 8.90
N THR A 236 -0.48 -2.76 9.52
CA THR A 236 0.97 -2.47 9.49
C THR A 236 1.79 -3.60 10.11
N ALA A 237 1.36 -4.14 11.26
CA ALA A 237 2.09 -5.20 11.94
C ALA A 237 2.18 -6.46 11.07
N ASN A 238 1.04 -6.90 10.52
CA ASN A 238 0.98 -8.07 9.65
C ASN A 238 1.82 -7.89 8.37
N LEU A 239 1.69 -6.72 7.72
CA LEU A 239 2.47 -6.38 6.54
C LEU A 239 3.98 -6.43 6.84
N THR A 240 4.41 -5.78 7.93
CA THR A 240 5.83 -5.74 8.31
C THR A 240 6.36 -7.13 8.66
N GLU A 241 5.57 -7.95 9.36
CA GLU A 241 5.97 -9.32 9.71
C GLU A 241 6.21 -10.19 8.48
N ILE A 242 5.29 -10.17 7.52
CA ILE A 242 5.41 -10.96 6.29
C ILE A 242 6.54 -10.45 5.41
N LEU A 243 6.73 -9.14 5.31
CA LEU A 243 7.88 -8.58 4.58
C LEU A 243 9.21 -9.00 5.18
N GLY A 244 9.35 -9.03 6.50
CA GLY A 244 10.56 -9.54 7.16
C GLY A 244 10.81 -11.02 6.86
N VAL A 245 9.76 -11.85 6.82
CA VAL A 245 9.89 -13.25 6.38
C VAL A 245 10.31 -13.34 4.92
N PHE A 246 9.68 -12.56 4.04
CA PHE A 246 10.02 -12.51 2.63
C PHE A 246 11.48 -12.12 2.39
N LEU A 247 11.97 -11.07 3.05
CA LEU A 247 13.35 -10.61 2.90
C LEU A 247 14.38 -11.65 3.34
N ARG A 248 14.06 -12.55 4.28
CA ARG A 248 14.94 -13.65 4.67
C ARG A 248 15.11 -14.73 3.59
N THR A 249 14.31 -14.69 2.53
CA THR A 249 14.45 -15.61 1.38
C THR A 249 15.38 -15.07 0.29
N PHE A 250 15.85 -13.83 0.42
CA PHE A 250 16.85 -13.18 -0.44
C PHE A 250 18.24 -13.30 0.15
#